data_4dd7301a7ebb984156ba588556d8f001
#
_entry.id   4dd7301a7ebb984156ba588556d8f001
#
_cell.length_a   1.000
_cell.length_b   1.000
_cell.length_c   1.000
_cell.angle_alpha   90.00
_cell.angle_beta   90.00
_cell.angle_gamma   90.00
#
_symmetry.space_group_name_H-M   'P 1'
#
loop_
_entity.id
_entity.type
_entity.pdbx_description
1 polymer ?
#
loop_
_entity_poly.entity_id
_entity_poly.type
_entity_poly.pdbx_seq_one_letter_code
_entity_poly.pdbx_strand_id
1 'polypeptide(L)'
;MKTFTLKNKFQTNATLVANDFIDHYMVQANGEFVKVYLFLLRHLDNAGSSLTVSAVADCLNNTENDILRAFKYWESKGLLQMECDAEGHVCELELIQIPQTQAPVSYTHLTLPTILLV
;
A
#
# COMPACT_ATOMS: atom_id res chain seq x y z
N MET A 1 -31.67 31.76 9.24
CA MET A 1 -30.82 31.04 8.30
C MET A 1 -31.20 29.58 8.28
N LYS A 2 -31.38 29.03 7.11
CA LYS A 2 -31.72 27.64 6.99
C LYS A 2 -30.45 26.80 7.01
N THR A 3 -30.47 25.75 7.85
CA THR A 3 -29.41 24.76 7.83
C THR A 3 -29.74 23.71 6.77
N PHE A 4 -28.72 23.09 6.26
CA PHE A 4 -28.92 21.99 5.32
C PHE A 4 -28.23 20.74 5.86
N THR A 5 -28.70 19.58 5.40
CA THR A 5 -28.13 18.30 5.80
C THR A 5 -27.23 17.79 4.68
N LEU A 6 -26.00 17.54 5.03
CA LEU A 6 -25.06 16.92 4.07
C LEU A 6 -25.17 15.41 4.23
N LYS A 7 -25.57 14.75 3.16
CA LYS A 7 -25.70 13.30 3.19
C LYS A 7 -24.60 12.66 2.38
N ASN A 8 -24.07 11.59 2.92
CA ASN A 8 -23.05 10.80 2.23
C ASN A 8 -23.71 9.51 1.77
N LYS A 9 -23.93 9.39 0.47
CA LYS A 9 -24.48 8.16 -0.12
C LYS A 9 -23.37 7.22 -0.60
N PHE A 10 -22.12 7.61 -0.42
CA PHE A 10 -21.02 6.76 -0.82
C PHE A 10 -20.88 5.62 0.17
N GLN A 11 -20.87 4.42 -0.34
CA GLN A 11 -20.47 3.29 0.47
C GLN A 11 -18.96 3.34 0.57
N THR A 12 -18.47 3.07 1.78
CA THR A 12 -17.04 3.09 2.00
C THR A 12 -16.42 1.84 1.37
N ASN A 13 -16.18 1.92 0.09
CA ASN A 13 -15.46 0.89 -0.65
C ASN A 13 -14.20 1.55 -1.16
N ALA A 14 -13.20 1.58 -0.29
CA ALA A 14 -12.00 2.39 -0.56
C ALA A 14 -10.78 1.67 -0.04
N THR A 15 -9.64 2.05 -0.59
CA THR A 15 -8.35 1.51 -0.19
C THR A 15 -7.51 2.65 0.35
N LEU A 16 -6.99 2.48 1.57
CA LEU A 16 -6.13 3.48 2.18
C LEU A 16 -4.71 3.34 1.65
N VAL A 17 -4.14 4.44 1.23
CA VAL A 17 -2.76 4.50 0.78
C VAL A 17 -2.02 5.48 1.68
N ALA A 18 -0.93 5.01 2.29
CA ALA A 18 -0.15 5.87 3.18
C ALA A 18 0.41 7.05 2.41
N ASN A 19 0.35 8.24 3.01
CA ASN A 19 0.90 9.42 2.37
C ASN A 19 2.39 9.29 2.13
N ASP A 20 3.11 8.62 3.02
CA ASP A 20 4.54 8.40 2.83
C ASP A 20 4.82 7.57 1.58
N PHE A 21 3.92 6.65 1.24
CA PHE A 21 4.09 5.91 0.00
C PHE A 21 4.01 6.86 -1.20
N ILE A 22 3.02 7.73 -1.20
CA ILE A 22 2.82 8.65 -2.31
C ILE A 22 3.99 9.63 -2.42
N ASP A 23 4.45 10.14 -1.27
CA ASP A 23 5.46 11.19 -1.25
C ASP A 23 6.87 10.69 -1.53
N HIS A 24 7.19 9.47 -1.08
CA HIS A 24 8.58 9.02 -1.05
C HIS A 24 8.86 7.79 -1.89
N TYR A 25 7.85 7.00 -2.21
CA TYR A 25 8.05 5.76 -2.96
C TYR A 25 7.46 5.83 -4.36
N MET A 26 6.26 6.36 -4.47
CA MET A 26 5.58 6.40 -5.75
C MET A 26 6.30 7.30 -6.74
N VAL A 27 6.82 8.43 -6.27
CA VAL A 27 7.42 9.43 -7.15
C VAL A 27 8.66 8.92 -7.87
N GLN A 28 9.32 7.91 -7.31
CA GLN A 28 10.53 7.34 -7.90
C GLN A 28 10.27 6.06 -8.67
N ALA A 29 9.07 5.54 -8.61
CA ALA A 29 8.78 4.23 -9.15
C ALA A 29 8.17 4.33 -10.54
N ASN A 30 8.39 3.26 -11.32
CA ASN A 30 7.68 3.10 -12.58
C ASN A 30 6.19 2.95 -12.30
N GLY A 31 5.36 3.60 -13.12
CA GLY A 31 3.92 3.58 -12.91
C GLY A 31 3.33 2.17 -12.90
N GLU A 32 3.89 1.25 -13.67
CA GLU A 32 3.41 -0.12 -13.66
C GLU A 32 3.68 -0.80 -12.33
N PHE A 33 4.79 -0.49 -11.70
CA PHE A 33 5.09 -1.02 -10.37
C PHE A 33 4.13 -0.45 -9.34
N VAL A 34 3.75 0.82 -9.47
CA VAL A 34 2.78 1.45 -8.58
C VAL A 34 1.43 0.76 -8.72
N LYS A 35 1.02 0.45 -9.95
CA LYS A 35 -0.24 -0.27 -10.17
C LYS A 35 -0.27 -1.60 -9.43
N VAL A 36 0.83 -2.33 -9.48
CA VAL A 36 0.91 -3.62 -8.80
C VAL A 36 0.77 -3.43 -7.29
N TYR A 37 1.47 -2.45 -6.74
CA TYR A 37 1.41 -2.20 -5.31
C TYR A 37 -0.01 -1.85 -4.87
N LEU A 38 -0.67 -0.96 -5.59
CA LEU A 38 -2.04 -0.57 -5.27
C LEU A 38 -3.00 -1.74 -5.40
N PHE A 39 -2.79 -2.59 -6.39
CA PHE A 39 -3.62 -3.77 -6.55
C PHE A 39 -3.49 -4.70 -5.35
N LEU A 40 -2.26 -4.90 -4.87
CA LEU A 40 -2.04 -5.74 -3.69
C LEU A 40 -2.68 -5.12 -2.45
N LEU A 41 -2.56 -3.80 -2.28
CA LEU A 41 -3.21 -3.11 -1.17
C LEU A 41 -4.71 -3.33 -1.19
N ARG A 42 -5.30 -3.23 -2.37
CA ARG A 42 -6.75 -3.38 -2.52
C ARG A 42 -7.21 -4.76 -2.06
N HIS A 43 -6.39 -5.76 -2.27
CA HIS A 43 -6.78 -7.13 -2.00
C HIS A 43 -6.29 -7.65 -0.65
N LEU A 44 -5.66 -6.81 0.16
CA LEU A 44 -5.22 -7.23 1.49
C LEU A 44 -6.36 -7.65 2.38
N ASP A 45 -7.50 -6.99 2.23
CA ASP A 45 -8.65 -7.25 3.09
C ASP A 45 -9.42 -8.50 2.71
N ASN A 46 -9.06 -9.13 1.61
CA ASN A 46 -9.70 -10.36 1.16
C ASN A 46 -9.03 -11.54 1.82
N ALA A 47 -9.16 -11.63 3.14
CA ALA A 47 -8.58 -12.73 3.90
C ALA A 47 -9.10 -14.05 3.35
N GLY A 48 -8.20 -14.94 2.98
CA GLY A 48 -8.57 -16.24 2.46
C GLY A 48 -8.70 -16.30 0.95
N SER A 49 -8.66 -15.18 0.24
CA SER A 49 -8.60 -15.25 -1.22
C SER A 49 -7.17 -15.49 -1.63
N SER A 50 -6.97 -16.46 -2.51
CA SER A 50 -5.64 -16.73 -3.00
C SER A 50 -5.47 -16.01 -4.33
N LEU A 51 -4.41 -15.19 -4.39
CA LEU A 51 -3.99 -14.55 -5.61
C LEU A 51 -2.83 -15.33 -6.21
N THR A 52 -2.80 -15.41 -7.52
CA THR A 52 -1.67 -15.98 -8.22
C THR A 52 -1.02 -14.88 -9.06
N VAL A 53 0.26 -15.08 -9.38
CA VAL A 53 0.95 -14.14 -10.26
C VAL A 53 0.19 -14.01 -11.58
N SER A 54 -0.33 -15.12 -12.08
CA SER A 54 -1.09 -15.13 -13.33
C SER A 54 -2.36 -14.29 -13.20
N ALA A 55 -3.07 -14.41 -12.08
CA ALA A 55 -4.30 -13.65 -11.87
C ALA A 55 -4.01 -12.15 -11.80
N VAL A 56 -2.94 -11.78 -11.12
CA VAL A 56 -2.56 -10.36 -11.02
C VAL A 56 -2.20 -9.84 -12.41
N ALA A 57 -1.44 -10.62 -13.16
CA ALA A 57 -1.04 -10.24 -14.51
C ALA A 57 -2.26 -10.02 -15.40
N ASP A 58 -3.22 -10.94 -15.33
CA ASP A 58 -4.44 -10.81 -16.14
C ASP A 58 -5.24 -9.57 -15.75
N CYS A 59 -5.38 -9.31 -14.46
CA CYS A 59 -6.15 -8.16 -13.99
C CYS A 59 -5.52 -6.83 -14.40
N LEU A 60 -4.20 -6.78 -14.45
CA LEU A 60 -3.48 -5.55 -14.74
C LEU A 60 -3.04 -5.46 -16.20
N ASN A 61 -3.37 -6.47 -16.98
CA ASN A 61 -3.02 -6.53 -18.40
C ASN A 61 -1.50 -6.46 -18.60
N ASN A 62 -0.80 -7.23 -17.78
CA ASN A 62 0.66 -7.32 -17.80
C ASN A 62 1.07 -8.78 -17.95
N THR A 63 2.36 -9.01 -18.24
CA THR A 63 2.89 -10.36 -18.24
C THR A 63 3.26 -10.77 -16.81
N GLU A 64 3.39 -12.08 -16.60
CA GLU A 64 3.83 -12.56 -15.30
C GLU A 64 5.22 -12.07 -14.95
N ASN A 65 6.11 -11.94 -15.96
CA ASN A 65 7.43 -11.39 -15.71
C ASN A 65 7.37 -9.94 -15.23
N ASP A 66 6.44 -9.16 -15.78
CA ASP A 66 6.25 -7.78 -15.34
C ASP A 66 5.84 -7.74 -13.88
N ILE A 67 4.94 -8.64 -13.49
CA ILE A 67 4.47 -8.69 -12.11
C ILE A 67 5.61 -9.10 -11.18
N LEU A 68 6.40 -10.09 -11.57
CA LEU A 68 7.53 -10.53 -10.75
C LEU A 68 8.57 -9.44 -10.59
N ARG A 69 8.81 -8.66 -11.64
CA ARG A 69 9.74 -7.54 -11.56
C ARG A 69 9.22 -6.48 -10.59
N ALA A 70 7.91 -6.23 -10.62
CA ALA A 70 7.31 -5.29 -9.68
C ALA A 70 7.47 -5.77 -8.25
N PHE A 71 7.23 -7.07 -8.00
CA PHE A 71 7.40 -7.63 -6.67
C PHE A 71 8.84 -7.46 -6.20
N LYS A 72 9.80 -7.75 -7.05
CA LYS A 72 11.22 -7.61 -6.69
C LYS A 72 11.58 -6.16 -6.43
N TYR A 73 11.03 -5.25 -7.21
CA TYR A 73 11.29 -3.83 -7.01
C TYR A 73 10.82 -3.40 -5.62
N TRP A 74 9.57 -3.73 -5.26
CA TRP A 74 9.04 -3.32 -3.96
C TRP A 74 9.74 -4.05 -2.81
N GLU A 75 10.16 -5.29 -3.05
CA GLU A 75 10.95 -6.00 -2.05
C GLU A 75 12.27 -5.29 -1.80
N SER A 76 12.92 -4.80 -2.86
CA SER A 76 14.18 -4.08 -2.72
C SER A 76 14.00 -2.75 -1.98
N LYS A 77 12.79 -2.20 -2.01
CA LYS A 77 12.49 -0.96 -1.30
C LYS A 77 12.03 -1.20 0.13
N GLY A 78 11.90 -2.46 0.53
CA GLY A 78 11.48 -2.78 1.89
C GLY A 78 9.99 -2.72 2.13
N LEU A 79 9.18 -2.65 1.07
CA LEU A 79 7.74 -2.56 1.22
C LEU A 79 7.03 -3.88 1.02
N LEU A 80 7.76 -4.91 0.65
CA LEU A 80 7.17 -6.20 0.35
C LEU A 80 8.16 -7.30 0.71
N GLN A 81 7.64 -8.38 1.26
CA GLN A 81 8.41 -9.58 1.50
C GLN A 81 7.82 -10.71 0.70
N MET A 82 8.68 -11.45 0.01
CA MET A 82 8.26 -12.49 -0.90
C MET A 82 8.96 -13.77 -0.53
N GLU A 83 8.19 -14.86 -0.42
CA GLU A 83 8.76 -16.18 -0.21
C GLU A 83 8.43 -17.05 -1.39
N CYS A 84 9.43 -17.81 -1.83
CA CYS A 84 9.29 -18.69 -2.97
C CYS A 84 9.51 -20.13 -2.54
N ASP A 85 8.88 -21.04 -3.26
CA ASP A 85 9.10 -22.47 -3.01
C ASP A 85 10.40 -22.92 -3.68
N ALA A 86 10.67 -24.23 -3.60
CA ALA A 86 11.91 -24.78 -4.13
C ALA A 86 12.01 -24.63 -5.64
N GLU A 87 10.88 -24.42 -6.32
CA GLU A 87 10.85 -24.27 -7.78
C GLU A 87 10.87 -22.80 -8.19
N GLY A 88 10.92 -21.87 -7.24
CA GLY A 88 10.96 -20.46 -7.54
C GLY A 88 9.61 -19.80 -7.70
N HIS A 89 8.53 -20.52 -7.44
CA HIS A 89 7.20 -19.94 -7.49
C HIS A 89 6.90 -19.17 -6.21
N VAL A 90 6.20 -18.05 -6.34
CA VAL A 90 5.84 -17.24 -5.19
C VAL A 90 4.81 -17.98 -4.37
N CYS A 91 5.14 -18.25 -3.11
CA CYS A 91 4.25 -18.92 -2.17
C CYS A 91 3.52 -17.94 -1.30
N GLU A 92 4.19 -16.86 -0.90
CA GLU A 92 3.66 -15.94 0.08
C GLU A 92 4.17 -14.55 -0.20
N LEU A 93 3.27 -13.59 -0.07
CA LEU A 93 3.60 -12.17 -0.16
C LEU A 93 3.09 -11.48 1.07
N GLU A 94 3.92 -10.61 1.62
CA GLU A 94 3.54 -9.80 2.76
C GLU A 94 3.89 -8.36 2.46
N LEU A 95 2.91 -7.46 2.59
CA LEU A 95 3.16 -6.05 2.50
C LEU A 95 3.65 -5.54 3.84
N ILE A 96 4.76 -4.83 3.81
CA ILE A 96 5.38 -4.31 5.02
C ILE A 96 4.80 -2.93 5.27
N GLN A 97 4.41 -2.69 6.51
CA GLN A 97 3.84 -1.40 6.88
C GLN A 97 4.93 -0.33 6.79
N ILE A 98 4.60 0.75 6.07
CA ILE A 98 5.50 1.88 5.95
C ILE A 98 5.54 2.59 7.29
N PRO A 99 6.73 2.82 7.88
CA PRO A 99 6.80 3.56 9.12
C PRO A 99 6.21 4.95 8.90
N GLN A 100 5.26 5.31 9.74
CA GLN A 100 4.64 6.60 9.60
C GLN A 100 5.53 7.66 10.20
N THR A 101 5.94 8.62 9.37
CA THR A 101 6.54 9.82 9.87
C THR A 101 5.42 10.58 10.54
N GLN A 102 5.44 10.60 11.85
CA GLN A 102 4.47 11.41 12.55
C GLN A 102 4.78 12.86 12.34
N ALA A 103 3.79 13.57 11.92
CA ALA A 103 3.82 15.00 12.06
C ALA A 103 3.93 15.25 13.54
N PRO A 104 4.79 16.04 13.97
CA PRO A 104 4.99 16.31 15.40
C PRO A 104 3.75 16.82 16.06
N VAL A 105 3.53 16.35 16.23
CA VAL A 105 2.75 16.47 16.69
C VAL A 105 2.54 17.03 17.11
N SER A 106 2.38 17.41 16.81
CA SER A 106 2.12 17.53 16.93
C SER A 106 1.97 17.64 17.42
N TYR A 107 1.95 18.08 17.44
CA TYR A 107 1.79 17.84 17.49
C TYR A 107 1.88 17.74 18.14
N THR A 108 1.78 18.34 18.54
CA THR A 108 1.87 17.94 18.74
C THR A 108 1.92 17.81 19.31
N HIS A 109 1.59 18.31 19.69
CA HIS A 109 1.65 18.02 20.05
C HIS A 109 2.01 17.80 20.57
N LEU A 110 2.21 18.24 21.00
CA LEU A 110 2.58 17.91 21.29
C LEU A 110 2.99 17.71 21.91
N THR A 111 3.14 18.28 22.47
CA THR A 111 3.64 17.94 22.79
C THR A 111 4.03 17.96 23.27
N LEU A 112 4.11 18.51 23.79
CA LEU A 112 4.62 18.41 23.96
C LEU A 112 4.97 18.51 24.51
N PRO A 113 5.07 18.94 25.16
CA PRO A 113 5.49 18.97 25.28
C PRO A 113 5.72 19.07 25.57
N THR A 114 5.87 19.53 25.93
CA THR A 114 6.11 19.32 25.71
C THR A 114 6.28 19.32 25.95
N ILE A 115 6.34 19.86 26.55
CA ILE A 115 6.48 19.63 26.26
C ILE A 115 6.64 19.60 26.51
N LEU A 116 6.75 20.15 27.09
CA LEU A 116 6.85 19.86 26.83
C LEU A 116 6.99 19.76 27.17
N LEU A 117 7.24 20.40 27.86
CA LEU A 117 7.43 20.00 27.69
C LEU A 117 7.54 19.77 27.87
N VAL A 118 7.61 20.39 28.38
CA VAL A 118 7.95 19.91 28.15
C VAL A 118 7.88 19.67 28.10
#